data_ad3abad30ab3a3c068669d6774137b4a
#
_entry.id   ad3abad30ab3a3c068669d6774137b4a
#
_cell.length_a   1.000
_cell.length_b   1.000
_cell.length_c   1.000
_cell.angle_alpha   90.00
_cell.angle_beta   90.00
_cell.angle_gamma   90.00
#
_symmetry.space_group_name_H-M   'P 1'
#
loop_
_entity.id
_entity.type
_entity.pdbx_description
1 polymer ?
#
loop_
_entity_poly.entity_id
_entity_poly.type
_entity_poly.pdbx_seq_one_letter_code
_entity_poly.pdbx_strand_id
1 'polypeptide(L)'
;PGIPSEAGLTKKVIQAYYKKKPILGICMGHQAIAECFGGELNNLSEVFHGVETAIFTQKDYLFKDCPKVLKVGRYHSWAVSKTLPESLESIAEDKNKINMALRHKNYDVRGLQFHPESILTPQGFQIIKNWVNH
;
A
#
# COMPACT_ATOMS: atom_id res chain seq x y z
N PRO A 1 -6.81 3.45 -12.29
CA PRO A 1 -7.68 2.35 -11.90
C PRO A 1 -7.96 1.43 -13.08
N GLY A 2 -7.83 0.13 -12.83
CA GLY A 2 -8.05 -0.87 -13.86
C GLY A 2 -9.52 -1.27 -14.00
N ILE A 3 -9.79 -2.12 -14.98
CA ILE A 3 -11.11 -2.71 -15.15
C ILE A 3 -11.25 -3.93 -14.21
N PRO A 4 -12.48 -4.40 -13.93
CA PRO A 4 -12.68 -5.54 -13.01
C PRO A 4 -11.91 -6.80 -13.37
N SER A 5 -11.72 -7.09 -14.67
CA SER A 5 -10.95 -8.25 -15.12
C SER A 5 -9.47 -8.12 -14.76
N GLU A 6 -8.91 -6.92 -14.78
CA GLU A 6 -7.53 -6.66 -14.38
C GLU A 6 -7.35 -6.84 -12.88
N ALA A 7 -8.31 -6.36 -12.08
CA ALA A 7 -8.30 -6.55 -10.63
C ALA A 7 -8.35 -8.03 -10.27
N GLY A 8 -9.17 -8.82 -10.98
CA GLY A 8 -9.24 -10.27 -10.78
C GLY A 8 -7.93 -10.97 -11.10
N LEU A 9 -7.26 -10.56 -12.18
CA LEU A 9 -5.96 -11.11 -12.56
C LEU A 9 -4.90 -10.76 -11.50
N THR A 10 -4.92 -9.53 -10.99
CA THR A 10 -4.00 -9.09 -9.94
C THR A 10 -4.14 -9.97 -8.70
N LYS A 11 -5.37 -10.25 -8.26
CA LYS A 11 -5.61 -11.13 -7.11
C LYS A 11 -5.09 -12.53 -7.35
N LYS A 12 -5.29 -13.09 -8.54
CA LYS A 12 -4.80 -14.43 -8.90
C LYS A 12 -3.27 -14.49 -8.84
N VAL A 13 -2.59 -13.46 -9.32
CA VAL A 13 -1.13 -13.37 -9.25
C VAL A 13 -0.65 -13.35 -7.81
N ILE A 14 -1.28 -12.53 -6.96
CA ILE A 14 -0.93 -12.45 -5.54
C ILE A 14 -1.10 -13.83 -4.89
N GLN A 15 -2.23 -14.47 -5.09
CA GLN A 15 -2.54 -15.78 -4.51
C GLN A 15 -1.55 -16.86 -4.97
N ALA A 16 -1.10 -16.79 -6.23
CA ALA A 16 -0.18 -17.78 -6.78
C ALA A 16 1.25 -17.62 -6.25
N TYR A 17 1.68 -16.39 -5.96
CA TYR A 17 3.10 -16.11 -5.73
C TYR A 17 3.46 -15.60 -4.34
N TYR A 18 2.51 -15.25 -3.47
CA TYR A 18 2.84 -14.59 -2.21
C TYR A 18 3.76 -15.39 -1.29
N LYS A 19 3.75 -16.72 -1.38
CA LYS A 19 4.64 -17.59 -0.60
C LYS A 19 6.02 -17.78 -1.23
N LYS A 20 6.17 -17.44 -2.49
CA LYS A 20 7.36 -17.77 -3.29
C LYS A 20 8.17 -16.56 -3.71
N LYS A 21 7.56 -15.41 -3.85
CA LYS A 21 8.17 -14.21 -4.39
C LYS A 21 7.83 -12.99 -3.55
N PRO A 22 8.76 -12.02 -3.45
CA PRO A 22 8.42 -10.72 -2.90
C PRO A 22 7.35 -10.05 -3.76
N ILE A 23 6.39 -9.42 -3.11
CA ILE A 23 5.31 -8.70 -3.81
C ILE A 23 5.21 -7.29 -3.25
N LEU A 24 5.15 -6.31 -4.14
CA LEU A 24 4.83 -4.93 -3.81
C LEU A 24 3.60 -4.51 -4.63
N GLY A 25 2.50 -4.24 -3.95
CA GLY A 25 1.28 -3.73 -4.57
C GLY A 25 1.17 -2.22 -4.38
N ILE A 26 0.84 -1.51 -5.45
CA ILE A 26 0.74 -0.05 -5.44
C ILE A 26 -0.69 0.34 -5.79
N CYS A 27 -1.30 1.21 -4.97
CA CYS A 27 -2.66 1.72 -5.14
C CYS A 27 -3.68 0.58 -5.25
N MET A 28 -4.17 0.26 -6.45
CA MET A 28 -5.07 -0.88 -6.65
C MET A 28 -4.43 -2.21 -6.25
N GLY A 29 -3.13 -2.37 -6.46
CA GLY A 29 -2.39 -3.56 -6.03
C GLY A 29 -2.37 -3.70 -4.51
N HIS A 30 -2.23 -2.61 -3.80
CA HIS A 30 -2.33 -2.57 -2.33
C HIS A 30 -3.72 -3.02 -1.86
N GLN A 31 -4.77 -2.50 -2.50
CA GLN A 31 -6.14 -2.88 -2.19
C GLN A 31 -6.41 -4.36 -2.50
N ALA A 32 -5.88 -4.85 -3.62
CA ALA A 32 -5.99 -6.26 -4.00
C ALA A 32 -5.30 -7.17 -2.98
N ILE A 33 -4.15 -6.79 -2.44
CA ILE A 33 -3.49 -7.53 -1.37
C ILE A 33 -4.40 -7.63 -0.15
N ALA A 34 -4.99 -6.52 0.28
CA ALA A 34 -5.90 -6.55 1.42
C ALA A 34 -7.06 -7.51 1.20
N GLU A 35 -7.69 -7.47 0.03
CA GLU A 35 -8.80 -8.35 -0.29
C GLU A 35 -8.40 -9.82 -0.39
N CYS A 36 -7.21 -10.12 -0.93
CA CYS A 36 -6.72 -11.49 -1.02
C CYS A 36 -6.59 -12.17 0.34
N PHE A 37 -6.34 -11.40 1.39
CA PHE A 37 -6.17 -11.94 2.74
C PHE A 37 -7.38 -11.70 3.64
N GLY A 38 -8.53 -11.35 3.06
CA GLY A 38 -9.79 -11.23 3.77
C GLY A 38 -10.13 -9.83 4.27
N GLY A 39 -9.37 -8.83 3.85
CA GLY A 39 -9.66 -7.43 4.18
C GLY A 39 -10.79 -6.86 3.35
N GLU A 40 -11.30 -5.72 3.79
CA GLU A 40 -12.40 -5.01 3.13
C GLU A 40 -11.94 -3.63 2.67
N LEU A 41 -12.63 -3.11 1.64
CA LEU A 41 -12.42 -1.76 1.14
C LEU A 41 -13.62 -0.89 1.52
N ASN A 42 -13.33 0.35 1.90
CA ASN A 42 -14.36 1.36 2.20
C ASN A 42 -14.29 2.48 1.18
N ASN A 43 -15.45 2.94 0.73
CA ASN A 43 -15.53 4.13 -0.10
C ASN A 43 -15.36 5.36 0.79
N LEU A 44 -14.40 6.20 0.46
CA LEU A 44 -14.12 7.41 1.24
C LEU A 44 -15.12 8.50 0.90
N SER A 45 -15.43 9.36 1.89
CA SER A 45 -16.24 10.55 1.66
C SER A 45 -15.49 11.61 0.85
N GLU A 46 -14.17 11.52 0.80
CA GLU A 46 -13.29 12.42 0.06
C GLU A 46 -12.57 11.66 -1.05
N VAL A 47 -12.51 12.27 -2.25
CA VAL A 47 -11.74 11.72 -3.37
C VAL A 47 -10.38 12.40 -3.40
N PHE A 48 -9.31 11.59 -3.38
CA PHE A 48 -7.94 12.09 -3.52
C PHE A 48 -7.52 11.97 -4.98
N HIS A 49 -7.22 13.09 -5.60
CA HIS A 49 -6.80 13.14 -7.00
C HIS A 49 -5.59 14.06 -7.14
N GLY A 50 -4.39 13.48 -7.08
CA GLY A 50 -3.16 14.25 -7.13
C GLY A 50 -2.96 15.14 -5.91
N VAL A 51 -3.25 14.62 -4.72
CA VAL A 51 -3.16 15.34 -3.45
C VAL A 51 -1.94 14.89 -2.68
N GLU A 52 -1.13 15.86 -2.24
CA GLU A 52 -0.02 15.60 -1.32
C GLU A 52 -0.56 15.46 0.10
N THR A 53 -0.18 14.39 0.78
CA THR A 53 -0.62 14.10 2.15
C THR A 53 0.57 13.64 2.98
N ALA A 54 0.62 14.06 4.24
CA ALA A 54 1.58 13.52 5.20
C ALA A 54 1.10 12.18 5.74
N ILE A 55 2.00 11.20 5.81
CA ILE A 55 1.73 9.90 6.42
C ILE A 55 2.73 9.63 7.53
N PHE A 56 2.31 8.80 8.48
CA PHE A 56 3.11 8.45 9.66
C PHE A 56 3.48 6.97 9.55
N THR A 57 4.79 6.69 9.46
CA THR A 57 5.29 5.35 9.20
C THR A 57 5.65 4.61 10.48
N GLN A 58 5.52 3.28 10.45
CA GLN A 58 6.06 2.37 11.43
C GLN A 58 7.34 1.75 10.88
N LYS A 59 8.11 1.09 11.76
CA LYS A 59 9.35 0.46 11.35
C LYS A 59 9.10 -0.67 10.35
N ASP A 60 9.70 -0.55 9.17
CA ASP A 60 9.70 -1.57 8.12
C ASP A 60 10.87 -1.29 7.17
N TYR A 61 11.36 -2.32 6.49
CA TYR A 61 12.50 -2.15 5.58
C TYR A 61 12.18 -1.16 4.45
N LEU A 62 10.92 -1.04 4.06
CA LEU A 62 10.51 -0.09 3.02
C LEU A 62 10.88 1.36 3.37
N PHE A 63 10.84 1.70 4.65
CA PHE A 63 11.05 3.07 5.11
C PHE A 63 12.45 3.32 5.65
N LYS A 64 13.38 2.40 5.40
CA LYS A 64 14.78 2.57 5.75
C LYS A 64 15.33 3.83 5.07
N ASP A 65 16.08 4.63 5.84
CA ASP A 65 16.67 5.89 5.38
C ASP A 65 15.63 6.93 4.95
N CYS A 66 14.39 6.78 5.39
CA CYS A 66 13.32 7.75 5.20
C CYS A 66 12.97 8.43 6.53
N PRO A 67 12.49 9.68 6.51
CA PRO A 67 11.91 10.29 7.71
C PRO A 67 10.69 9.50 8.17
N LYS A 68 10.38 9.59 9.47
CA LYS A 68 9.21 8.92 10.02
C LYS A 68 7.89 9.46 9.48
N VAL A 69 7.86 10.74 9.15
CA VAL A 69 6.71 11.40 8.51
C VAL A 69 7.08 11.67 7.06
N LEU A 70 6.30 11.12 6.15
CA LEU A 70 6.53 11.24 4.71
C LEU A 70 5.41 12.04 4.04
N LYS A 71 5.77 12.75 2.97
CA LYS A 71 4.78 13.32 2.04
C LYS A 71 4.60 12.38 0.89
N VAL A 72 3.35 12.08 0.53
CA VAL A 72 3.02 11.13 -0.53
C VAL A 72 1.91 11.66 -1.41
N GLY A 73 1.92 11.25 -2.68
CA GLY A 73 0.87 11.58 -3.64
C GLY A 73 -0.24 10.54 -3.61
N ARG A 74 -1.48 10.99 -3.48
CA ARG A 74 -2.67 10.14 -3.39
C ARG A 74 -3.58 10.32 -4.60
N TYR A 75 -4.08 9.18 -5.09
CA TYR A 75 -4.95 9.13 -6.27
C TYR A 75 -5.99 8.01 -6.06
N HIS A 76 -6.85 8.16 -5.03
CA HIS A 76 -7.81 7.10 -4.71
C HIS A 76 -9.05 7.65 -4.04
N SER A 77 -10.17 6.92 -4.20
CA SER A 77 -11.45 7.19 -3.54
C SER A 77 -11.88 6.01 -2.65
N TRP A 78 -11.17 4.89 -2.70
CA TRP A 78 -11.37 3.74 -1.85
C TRP A 78 -10.13 3.52 -1.00
N ALA A 79 -10.31 2.97 0.19
CA ALA A 79 -9.22 2.66 1.08
C ALA A 79 -9.48 1.31 1.77
N VAL A 80 -8.40 0.67 2.21
CA VAL A 80 -8.48 -0.54 3.00
C VAL A 80 -9.10 -0.20 4.36
N SER A 81 -10.04 -1.03 4.81
CA SER A 81 -10.70 -0.86 6.11
C SER A 81 -9.66 -0.78 7.24
N LYS A 82 -9.93 0.06 8.23
CA LYS A 82 -9.08 0.21 9.41
C LYS A 82 -8.94 -1.10 10.20
N THR A 83 -9.93 -1.97 10.11
CA THR A 83 -9.88 -3.31 10.70
C THR A 83 -9.24 -4.25 9.69
N LEU A 84 -7.96 -4.57 9.89
CA LEU A 84 -7.22 -5.48 9.01
C LEU A 84 -7.41 -6.94 9.41
N PRO A 85 -7.33 -7.87 8.44
CA PRO A 85 -7.23 -9.30 8.77
C PRO A 85 -6.01 -9.58 9.64
N GLU A 86 -6.05 -10.67 10.38
CA GLU A 86 -4.97 -11.01 11.32
C GLU A 86 -3.60 -11.19 10.65
N SER A 87 -3.58 -11.64 9.39
CA SER A 87 -2.33 -11.85 8.65
C SER A 87 -1.64 -10.57 8.19
N LEU A 88 -2.35 -9.43 8.24
CA LEU A 88 -1.82 -8.15 7.76
C LEU A 88 -1.65 -7.16 8.92
N GLU A 89 -0.71 -6.25 8.77
CA GLU A 89 -0.59 -5.13 9.70
C GLU A 89 -0.29 -3.83 8.96
N SER A 90 -0.78 -2.73 9.53
CA SER A 90 -0.55 -1.38 9.00
C SER A 90 0.87 -0.94 9.33
N ILE A 91 1.57 -0.40 8.33
CA ILE A 91 2.91 0.17 8.52
C ILE A 91 2.96 1.67 8.19
N ALA A 92 1.85 2.24 7.74
CA ALA A 92 1.72 3.69 7.58
C ALA A 92 0.25 4.09 7.54
N GLU A 93 -0.07 5.24 8.10
CA GLU A 93 -1.42 5.80 8.15
C GLU A 93 -1.37 7.31 7.97
N ASP A 94 -2.45 7.90 7.45
CA ASP A 94 -2.60 9.35 7.46
C ASP A 94 -3.13 9.84 8.82
N LYS A 95 -3.36 11.15 8.95
CA LYS A 95 -3.84 11.75 10.21
C LYS A 95 -5.22 11.24 10.63
N ASN A 96 -6.00 10.71 9.70
CA ASN A 96 -7.34 10.17 9.94
C ASN A 96 -7.33 8.65 10.14
N LYS A 97 -6.15 8.06 10.32
CA LYS A 97 -5.95 6.61 10.49
C LYS A 97 -6.32 5.78 9.26
N ILE A 98 -6.40 6.40 8.09
CA ILE A 98 -6.58 5.68 6.83
C ILE A 98 -5.28 4.95 6.52
N ASN A 99 -5.38 3.66 6.22
CA ASN A 99 -4.21 2.85 5.91
C ASN A 99 -3.54 3.32 4.62
N MET A 100 -2.25 3.60 4.69
CA MET A 100 -1.45 4.08 3.57
C MET A 100 -0.35 3.10 3.17
N ALA A 101 -0.04 2.13 4.01
CA ALA A 101 0.85 1.03 3.69
C ALA A 101 0.58 -0.14 4.63
N LEU A 102 0.75 -1.36 4.11
CA LEU A 102 0.57 -2.57 4.91
C LEU A 102 1.64 -3.61 4.58
N ARG A 103 1.75 -4.61 5.45
CA ARG A 103 2.60 -5.77 5.22
C ARG A 103 1.90 -7.04 5.69
N HIS A 104 2.25 -8.17 5.06
CA HIS A 104 1.92 -9.48 5.59
C HIS A 104 2.86 -9.79 6.74
N LYS A 105 2.35 -10.44 7.79
CA LYS A 105 3.15 -10.73 8.99
C LYS A 105 4.20 -11.82 8.76
N ASN A 106 3.96 -12.73 7.82
CA ASN A 106 4.80 -13.91 7.62
C ASN A 106 5.50 -13.98 6.26
N TYR A 107 4.97 -13.29 5.25
CA TYR A 107 5.50 -13.34 3.89
C TYR A 107 5.96 -11.96 3.44
N ASP A 108 6.82 -11.92 2.45
CA ASP A 108 7.35 -10.65 1.93
C ASP A 108 6.36 -10.02 0.95
N VAL A 109 5.23 -9.57 1.50
CA VAL A 109 4.17 -8.89 0.77
C VAL A 109 3.98 -7.52 1.39
N ARG A 110 4.09 -6.50 0.57
CA ARG A 110 3.95 -5.10 0.97
C ARG A 110 2.94 -4.40 0.07
N GLY A 111 2.16 -3.50 0.64
CA GLY A 111 1.23 -2.65 -0.10
C GLY A 111 1.44 -1.18 0.20
N LEU A 112 1.38 -0.34 -0.83
CA LEU A 112 1.42 1.12 -0.71
C LEU A 112 0.15 1.68 -1.35
N GLN A 113 -0.64 2.44 -0.59
CA GLN A 113 -1.83 3.10 -1.12
C GLN A 113 -1.47 4.28 -2.02
N PHE A 114 -0.34 4.91 -1.74
CA PHE A 114 0.14 6.06 -2.50
C PHE A 114 0.99 5.63 -3.70
N HIS A 115 1.28 6.58 -4.57
CA HIS A 115 2.09 6.37 -5.76
C HIS A 115 3.54 6.81 -5.49
N PRO A 116 4.49 5.87 -5.32
CA PRO A 116 5.88 6.24 -5.07
C PRO A 116 6.57 6.89 -6.27
N GLU A 117 6.04 6.66 -7.49
CA GLU A 117 6.57 7.28 -8.71
C GLU A 117 6.13 8.73 -8.89
N SER A 118 5.13 9.19 -8.12
CA SER A 118 4.59 10.55 -8.24
C SER A 118 5.62 11.60 -7.79
N ILE A 119 5.64 12.73 -8.48
CA ILE A 119 6.43 13.91 -8.06
C ILE A 119 6.01 14.41 -6.68
N LEU A 120 4.79 14.07 -6.25
CA LEU A 120 4.29 14.43 -4.91
C LEU A 120 4.81 13.52 -3.80
N THR A 121 5.59 12.49 -4.14
CA THR A 121 6.19 11.56 -3.18
C THR A 121 7.71 11.70 -3.22
N PRO A 122 8.30 12.66 -2.48
CA PRO A 122 9.75 12.91 -2.55
C PRO A 122 10.61 11.70 -2.18
N GLN A 123 10.14 10.84 -1.27
CA GLN A 123 10.88 9.64 -0.83
C GLN A 123 10.55 8.39 -1.66
N GLY A 124 9.79 8.55 -2.74
CA GLY A 124 9.32 7.40 -3.54
C GLY A 124 10.45 6.55 -4.10
N PHE A 125 11.49 7.19 -4.64
CA PHE A 125 12.66 6.47 -5.15
C PHE A 125 13.35 5.65 -4.05
N GLN A 126 13.52 6.24 -2.87
CA GLN A 126 14.15 5.54 -1.75
C GLN A 126 13.33 4.31 -1.31
N ILE A 127 12.01 4.43 -1.30
CA ILE A 127 11.11 3.32 -0.94
C ILE A 127 11.24 2.18 -1.94
N ILE A 128 11.20 2.48 -3.23
CA ILE A 128 11.36 1.44 -4.28
C ILE A 128 12.75 0.81 -4.22
N LYS A 129 13.79 1.62 -4.02
CA LYS A 129 15.15 1.13 -3.85
C LYS A 129 15.25 0.17 -2.66
N ASN A 130 14.60 0.50 -1.55
CA ASN A 130 14.58 -0.36 -0.37
C ASN A 130 13.93 -1.70 -0.68
N TRP A 131 12.83 -1.69 -1.43
CA TRP A 131 12.16 -2.93 -1.82
C TRP A 131 13.03 -3.80 -2.74
N VAL A 132 13.67 -3.19 -3.72
CA VAL A 132 14.52 -3.91 -4.67
C VAL A 132 15.74 -4.52 -3.98
N ASN A 133 16.31 -3.86 -2.99
CA ASN A 133 17.60 -4.21 -2.40
C ASN A 133 17.54 -4.99 -1.07
N HIS A 134 16.33 -5.32 -0.60
CA HIS A 134 16.23 -6.06 0.67
C HIS A 134 16.48 -7.53 0.53
#